data_200adfb7fe2db1e8c5162b5c7937e711
#
_entry.id   200adfb7fe2db1e8c5162b5c7937e711
#
_cell.length_a   1.000
_cell.length_b   1.000
_cell.length_c   1.000
_cell.angle_alpha   90.00
_cell.angle_beta   90.00
_cell.angle_gamma   90.00
#
_symmetry.space_group_name_H-M   'P 1'
#
loop_
_entity.id
_entity.type
_entity.pdbx_description
1 polymer ?
#
loop_
_entity_poly.entity_id
_entity_poly.type
_entity_poly.pdbx_seq_one_letter_code
_entity_poly.pdbx_strand_id
1 'polypeptide(L)'
;WRRDHRPEELTLQTPESFFKRFRINMKIHHEVISIHPERKTVSVKNLENGEIFEEKYDKLILSPGAKPTQPRLPGVGIDKLFTLRTVEDTFRIKEYINKNHPKSAVLAGGGFIGLELAENLRESGMVVTIVQRPKQLMNPFDPDMASFIHNEMRQNGVKLYLGHTVEKVEENEQSINVLLKDGTTLQADMVVMALGVTPDTKLAKAAGLELGIKESILVDEHMETAIPDIYAVGDAVQVKHSVTGADVLISLAGPANRQGRIA
;
A
#
# COMPACT_ATOMS: atom_id res chain seq x y z
N TRP A 1 -17.25 -3.91 -2.17
CA TRP A 1 -17.99 -2.64 -2.30
C TRP A 1 -19.51 -2.83 -2.27
N ARG A 2 -20.03 -3.92 -2.78
CA ARG A 2 -21.50 -4.18 -2.86
C ARG A 2 -22.17 -4.51 -1.52
N ARG A 3 -21.44 -4.85 -0.47
CA ARG A 3 -21.99 -5.15 0.86
C ARG A 3 -21.54 -4.08 1.84
N ASP A 4 -22.49 -3.62 2.66
CA ASP A 4 -22.19 -2.74 3.79
C ASP A 4 -21.58 -3.57 4.91
N HIS A 5 -20.30 -3.93 4.73
CA HIS A 5 -19.54 -4.58 5.78
C HIS A 5 -19.26 -3.59 6.91
N ARG A 6 -19.57 -3.99 8.13
CA ARG A 6 -19.12 -3.28 9.32
C ARG A 6 -17.64 -3.59 9.56
N PRO A 7 -16.89 -2.68 10.17
CA PRO A 7 -15.46 -2.91 10.46
C PRO A 7 -15.19 -4.26 11.15
N GLU A 8 -16.09 -4.67 12.06
CA GLU A 8 -15.99 -5.91 12.81
C GLU A 8 -16.08 -7.15 11.91
N GLU A 9 -16.84 -7.09 10.81
CA GLU A 9 -17.01 -8.19 9.85
C GLU A 9 -15.76 -8.44 9.01
N LEU A 10 -14.87 -7.45 8.93
CA LEU A 10 -13.59 -7.53 8.22
C LEU A 10 -12.46 -8.05 9.11
N THR A 11 -12.69 -8.15 10.42
CA THR A 11 -11.72 -8.66 11.39
C THR A 11 -11.77 -10.19 11.41
N LEU A 12 -10.76 -10.82 10.81
CA LEU A 12 -10.69 -12.29 10.75
C LEU A 12 -10.38 -12.94 12.09
N GLN A 13 -9.65 -12.27 12.97
CA GLN A 13 -9.21 -12.77 14.26
C GLN A 13 -9.18 -11.63 15.29
N THR A 14 -9.62 -11.91 16.51
CA THR A 14 -9.44 -11.00 17.66
C THR A 14 -8.22 -11.38 18.47
N PRO A 15 -7.67 -10.51 19.35
CA PRO A 15 -6.57 -10.85 20.25
C PRO A 15 -6.84 -12.12 21.07
N GLU A 16 -8.07 -12.27 21.57
CA GLU A 16 -8.47 -13.45 22.36
C GLU A 16 -8.48 -14.71 21.52
N SER A 17 -8.99 -14.66 20.28
CA SER A 17 -9.01 -15.80 19.37
C SER A 17 -7.60 -16.19 18.94
N PHE A 18 -6.71 -15.22 18.74
CA PHE A 18 -5.29 -15.44 18.44
C PHE A 18 -4.59 -16.12 19.60
N PHE A 19 -4.78 -15.63 20.82
CA PHE A 19 -4.21 -16.28 22.02
C PHE A 19 -4.75 -17.69 22.21
N LYS A 20 -6.07 -17.89 22.08
CA LYS A 20 -6.69 -19.22 22.25
C LYS A 20 -6.12 -20.25 21.26
N ARG A 21 -5.92 -19.84 20.00
CA ARG A 21 -5.50 -20.74 18.92
C ARG A 21 -4.00 -20.96 18.88
N PHE A 22 -3.22 -19.88 19.03
CA PHE A 22 -1.78 -19.88 18.76
C PHE A 22 -0.92 -19.59 19.99
N ARG A 23 -1.51 -19.22 21.13
CA ARG A 23 -0.82 -18.77 22.35
C ARG A 23 0.06 -17.52 22.12
N ILE A 24 -0.34 -16.68 21.17
CA ILE A 24 0.32 -15.40 20.86
C ILE A 24 -0.40 -14.29 21.57
N ASN A 25 0.33 -13.49 22.37
CA ASN A 25 -0.16 -12.28 22.98
C ASN A 25 -0.13 -11.16 21.94
N MET A 26 -1.30 -10.66 21.54
CA MET A 26 -1.43 -9.56 20.59
C MET A 26 -1.76 -8.28 21.36
N LYS A 27 -0.87 -7.28 21.26
CA LYS A 27 -1.08 -5.93 21.81
C LYS A 27 -1.59 -5.02 20.69
N ILE A 28 -2.88 -4.74 20.66
CA ILE A 28 -3.48 -3.75 19.77
C ILE A 28 -3.38 -2.35 20.39
N HIS A 29 -3.51 -1.29 19.59
CA HIS A 29 -3.33 0.10 20.02
C HIS A 29 -1.95 0.38 20.65
N HIS A 30 -0.94 -0.38 20.24
CA HIS A 30 0.44 -0.21 20.67
C HIS A 30 1.34 0.03 19.47
N GLU A 31 2.18 1.07 19.55
CA GLU A 31 3.12 1.44 18.51
C GLU A 31 4.55 1.26 19.01
N VAL A 32 5.35 0.48 18.25
CA VAL A 32 6.80 0.44 18.49
C VAL A 32 7.40 1.73 17.94
N ILE A 33 8.01 2.52 18.80
CA ILE A 33 8.55 3.85 18.45
C ILE A 33 10.08 3.86 18.31
N SER A 34 10.78 2.88 18.89
CA SER A 34 12.23 2.68 18.68
C SER A 34 12.64 1.23 18.93
N ILE A 35 13.78 0.85 18.35
CA ILE A 35 14.42 -0.45 18.52
C ILE A 35 15.83 -0.21 19.05
N HIS A 36 16.24 -0.96 20.07
CA HIS A 36 17.55 -0.87 20.74
C HIS A 36 18.26 -2.23 20.65
N PRO A 37 18.95 -2.50 19.53
CA PRO A 37 19.54 -3.82 19.26
C PRO A 37 20.54 -4.27 20.34
N GLU A 38 21.35 -3.35 20.83
CA GLU A 38 22.39 -3.59 21.84
C GLU A 38 21.83 -4.03 23.21
N ARG A 39 20.59 -3.68 23.51
CA ARG A 39 19.88 -4.05 24.74
C ARG A 39 18.82 -5.12 24.54
N LYS A 40 18.60 -5.52 23.28
CA LYS A 40 17.48 -6.37 22.86
C LYS A 40 16.13 -5.90 23.42
N THR A 41 15.83 -4.59 23.29
CA THR A 41 14.56 -4.00 23.71
C THR A 41 13.94 -3.20 22.59
N VAL A 42 12.62 -3.03 22.65
CA VAL A 42 11.87 -2.08 21.84
C VAL A 42 11.14 -1.12 22.80
N SER A 43 11.08 0.18 22.44
CA SER A 43 10.22 1.12 23.15
C SER A 43 8.84 1.09 22.49
N VAL A 44 7.82 0.90 23.30
CA VAL A 44 6.42 0.75 22.88
C VAL A 44 5.59 1.87 23.49
N LYS A 45 4.77 2.51 22.68
CA LYS A 45 3.80 3.52 23.11
C LYS A 45 2.39 2.93 23.06
N ASN A 46 1.70 2.95 24.18
CA ASN A 46 0.26 2.69 24.22
C ASN A 46 -0.48 3.92 23.68
N LEU A 47 -1.23 3.76 22.60
CA LEU A 47 -1.93 4.84 21.91
C LEU A 47 -3.21 5.30 22.63
N GLU A 48 -3.72 4.52 23.59
CA GLU A 48 -4.92 4.87 24.35
C GLU A 48 -4.61 5.83 25.50
N ASN A 49 -3.50 5.61 26.21
CA ASN A 49 -3.13 6.40 27.39
C ASN A 49 -1.83 7.20 27.25
N GLY A 50 -1.09 6.98 26.15
CA GLY A 50 0.17 7.66 25.88
C GLY A 50 1.38 7.13 26.65
N GLU A 51 1.24 6.10 27.46
CA GLU A 51 2.31 5.47 28.23
C GLU A 51 3.39 4.90 27.30
N ILE A 52 4.66 5.09 27.68
CA ILE A 52 5.80 4.49 26.97
C ILE A 52 6.49 3.53 27.90
N PHE A 53 6.74 2.31 27.45
CA PHE A 53 7.45 1.27 28.19
C PHE A 53 8.41 0.54 27.28
N GLU A 54 9.36 -0.22 27.86
CA GLU A 54 10.27 -1.10 27.13
C GLU A 54 9.80 -2.56 27.20
N GLU A 55 9.83 -3.24 26.06
CA GLU A 55 9.60 -4.67 25.92
C GLU A 55 10.92 -5.35 25.52
N LYS A 56 11.32 -6.44 26.20
CA LYS A 56 12.50 -7.23 25.85
C LYS A 56 12.17 -8.30 24.83
N TYR A 57 13.13 -8.66 24.00
CA TYR A 57 13.02 -9.77 23.05
C TYR A 57 14.28 -10.66 23.07
N ASP A 58 14.11 -11.93 22.80
CA ASP A 58 15.20 -12.83 22.45
C ASP A 58 15.47 -12.78 20.94
N LYS A 59 14.37 -12.78 20.14
CA LYS A 59 14.37 -12.60 18.70
C LYS A 59 13.28 -11.59 18.31
N LEU A 60 13.57 -10.73 17.34
CA LEU A 60 12.66 -9.70 16.86
C LEU A 60 12.34 -9.92 15.38
N ILE A 61 11.08 -10.00 15.02
CA ILE A 61 10.63 -10.02 13.62
C ILE A 61 9.99 -8.69 13.28
N LEU A 62 10.53 -8.00 12.28
CA LEU A 62 10.01 -6.74 11.76
C LEU A 62 9.09 -7.03 10.56
N SER A 63 7.82 -6.70 10.68
CA SER A 63 6.84 -6.76 9.58
C SER A 63 6.08 -5.45 9.42
N PRO A 64 6.78 -4.31 9.22
CA PRO A 64 6.15 -2.98 9.23
C PRO A 64 5.33 -2.73 7.96
N GLY A 65 5.47 -3.58 6.94
CA GLY A 65 4.77 -3.44 5.68
C GLY A 65 5.26 -2.26 4.85
N ALA A 66 4.35 -1.68 4.09
CA ALA A 66 4.63 -0.55 3.22
C ALA A 66 3.49 0.47 3.31
N LYS A 67 3.75 1.69 2.92
CA LYS A 67 2.78 2.80 2.84
C LYS A 67 2.58 3.23 1.39
N PRO A 68 1.44 3.85 1.06
CA PRO A 68 1.21 4.39 -0.27
C PRO A 68 2.33 5.36 -0.66
N THR A 69 2.83 5.22 -1.87
CA THR A 69 3.79 6.18 -2.41
C THR A 69 3.10 7.52 -2.58
N GLN A 70 3.53 8.53 -1.81
CA GLN A 70 3.03 9.90 -1.90
C GLN A 70 3.73 10.60 -3.05
N PRO A 71 3.01 11.08 -4.07
CA PRO A 71 3.61 11.89 -5.11
C PRO A 71 3.99 13.27 -4.54
N ARG A 72 5.15 13.77 -4.93
CA ARG A 72 5.54 15.16 -4.68
C ARG A 72 4.96 16.04 -5.79
N LEU A 73 3.64 16.18 -5.79
CA LEU A 73 2.92 16.96 -6.81
C LEU A 73 2.24 18.16 -6.18
N PRO A 74 2.16 19.30 -6.87
CA PRO A 74 1.28 20.39 -6.49
C PRO A 74 -0.18 19.92 -6.39
N GLY A 75 -0.90 20.35 -5.36
CA GLY A 75 -2.30 19.96 -5.12
C GLY A 75 -2.49 18.69 -4.29
N VAL A 76 -1.42 18.10 -3.73
CA VAL A 76 -1.55 17.01 -2.75
C VAL A 76 -2.08 17.60 -1.43
N GLY A 77 -3.14 16.98 -0.88
CA GLY A 77 -3.81 17.47 0.35
C GLY A 77 -5.25 17.96 0.11
N ILE A 78 -5.76 17.81 -1.11
CA ILE A 78 -7.16 18.09 -1.45
C ILE A 78 -8.06 16.99 -0.87
N ASP A 79 -9.20 17.35 -0.29
CA ASP A 79 -10.15 16.41 0.35
C ASP A 79 -10.70 15.33 -0.58
N LYS A 80 -10.73 15.60 -1.88
CA LYS A 80 -11.20 14.69 -2.95
C LYS A 80 -10.09 13.82 -3.54
N LEU A 81 -8.87 13.91 -2.98
CA LEU A 81 -7.71 13.11 -3.40
C LEU A 81 -7.42 12.03 -2.37
N PHE A 82 -7.42 10.80 -2.81
CA PHE A 82 -7.29 9.61 -1.97
C PHE A 82 -6.05 8.79 -2.29
N THR A 83 -5.62 8.04 -1.31
CA THR A 83 -4.76 6.86 -1.46
C THR A 83 -5.51 5.66 -0.91
N LEU A 84 -5.10 4.45 -1.28
CA LEU A 84 -5.74 3.22 -0.79
C LEU A 84 -4.67 2.22 -0.34
N ARG A 85 -4.70 1.88 0.96
CA ARG A 85 -3.82 0.87 1.56
C ARG A 85 -4.49 0.12 2.71
N THR A 86 -5.27 0.81 3.53
CA THR A 86 -5.86 0.26 4.75
C THR A 86 -7.38 0.13 4.62
N VAL A 87 -7.98 -0.56 5.59
CA VAL A 87 -9.44 -0.66 5.71
C VAL A 87 -10.06 0.72 5.93
N GLU A 88 -9.41 1.56 6.73
CA GLU A 88 -9.83 2.93 6.99
C GLU A 88 -9.85 3.79 5.71
N ASP A 89 -8.84 3.63 4.84
CA ASP A 89 -8.83 4.29 3.53
C ASP A 89 -10.05 3.87 2.70
N THR A 90 -10.38 2.58 2.72
CA THR A 90 -11.56 2.05 2.03
C THR A 90 -12.85 2.67 2.56
N PHE A 91 -13.01 2.75 3.88
CA PHE A 91 -14.17 3.39 4.48
C PHE A 91 -14.25 4.89 4.14
N ARG A 92 -13.12 5.61 4.18
CA ARG A 92 -13.07 7.02 3.82
C ARG A 92 -13.49 7.27 2.36
N ILE A 93 -13.02 6.44 1.44
CA ILE A 93 -13.44 6.50 0.02
C ILE A 93 -14.93 6.19 -0.10
N LYS A 94 -15.42 5.13 0.58
CA LYS A 94 -16.82 4.72 0.54
C LYS A 94 -17.73 5.80 1.13
N GLU A 95 -17.36 6.40 2.25
CA GLU A 95 -18.08 7.50 2.87
C GLU A 95 -18.18 8.71 1.92
N TYR A 96 -17.05 9.06 1.29
CA TYR A 96 -17.03 10.14 0.30
C TYR A 96 -18.00 9.85 -0.87
N ILE A 97 -17.98 8.63 -1.41
CA ILE A 97 -18.87 8.22 -2.50
C ILE A 97 -20.33 8.31 -2.08
N ASN A 98 -20.66 7.80 -0.90
CA ASN A 98 -22.04 7.80 -0.39
C ASN A 98 -22.57 9.22 -0.11
N LYS A 99 -21.71 10.12 0.36
CA LYS A 99 -22.09 11.49 0.72
C LYS A 99 -22.18 12.41 -0.50
N ASN A 100 -21.24 12.29 -1.44
CA ASN A 100 -21.05 13.26 -2.52
C ASN A 100 -21.56 12.76 -3.88
N HIS A 101 -21.86 11.45 -4.01
CA HIS A 101 -22.34 10.81 -5.24
C HIS A 101 -21.51 11.16 -6.48
N PRO A 102 -20.15 11.03 -6.46
CA PRO A 102 -19.31 11.37 -7.57
C PRO A 102 -19.69 10.57 -8.82
N LYS A 103 -19.60 11.20 -9.99
CA LYS A 103 -19.94 10.59 -11.28
C LYS A 103 -18.71 10.15 -12.05
N SER A 104 -17.55 10.66 -11.66
CA SER A 104 -16.29 10.40 -12.35
C SER A 104 -15.10 10.28 -11.39
N ALA A 105 -14.15 9.41 -11.75
CA ALA A 105 -12.91 9.22 -11.02
C ALA A 105 -11.72 9.14 -11.97
N VAL A 106 -10.60 9.76 -11.58
CA VAL A 106 -9.29 9.53 -12.18
C VAL A 106 -8.43 8.72 -11.23
N LEU A 107 -7.91 7.61 -11.74
CA LEU A 107 -6.97 6.74 -11.01
C LEU A 107 -5.57 6.93 -11.58
N ALA A 108 -4.64 7.42 -10.76
CA ALA A 108 -3.24 7.53 -11.15
C ALA A 108 -2.51 6.25 -10.73
N GLY A 109 -2.21 5.40 -11.73
CA GLY A 109 -1.58 4.09 -11.56
C GLY A 109 -2.45 2.93 -11.99
N GLY A 110 -1.90 2.07 -12.85
CA GLY A 110 -2.56 0.89 -13.44
C GLY A 110 -1.94 -0.43 -12.98
N GLY A 111 -1.54 -0.52 -11.71
CA GLY A 111 -1.18 -1.76 -11.03
C GLY A 111 -2.40 -2.44 -10.39
N PHE A 112 -2.18 -3.46 -9.54
CA PHE A 112 -3.24 -4.24 -8.89
C PHE A 112 -4.32 -3.36 -8.22
N ILE A 113 -3.92 -2.45 -7.33
CA ILE A 113 -4.84 -1.57 -6.60
C ILE A 113 -5.66 -0.70 -7.56
N GLY A 114 -4.99 -0.13 -8.59
CA GLY A 114 -5.67 0.73 -9.57
C GLY A 114 -6.71 -0.03 -10.40
N LEU A 115 -6.42 -1.27 -10.79
CA LEU A 115 -7.34 -2.10 -11.58
C LEU A 115 -8.54 -2.57 -10.74
N GLU A 116 -8.30 -3.10 -9.54
CA GLU A 116 -9.38 -3.52 -8.62
C GLU A 116 -10.30 -2.35 -8.26
N LEU A 117 -9.71 -1.17 -8.04
CA LEU A 117 -10.51 0.02 -7.77
C LEU A 117 -11.29 0.48 -9.00
N ALA A 118 -10.70 0.41 -10.19
CA ALA A 118 -11.40 0.76 -11.44
C ALA A 118 -12.63 -0.11 -11.65
N GLU A 119 -12.53 -1.41 -11.45
CA GLU A 119 -13.65 -2.35 -11.52
C GLU A 119 -14.76 -1.95 -10.54
N ASN A 120 -14.44 -1.78 -9.27
CA ASN A 120 -15.41 -1.42 -8.23
C ASN A 120 -16.10 -0.07 -8.49
N LEU A 121 -15.36 0.95 -8.93
CA LEU A 121 -15.93 2.25 -9.25
C LEU A 121 -16.79 2.20 -10.53
N ARG A 122 -16.41 1.42 -11.52
CA ARG A 122 -17.25 1.18 -12.72
C ARG A 122 -18.56 0.47 -12.35
N GLU A 123 -18.50 -0.55 -11.51
CA GLU A 123 -19.69 -1.24 -11.02
C GLU A 123 -20.64 -0.33 -10.21
N SER A 124 -20.06 0.71 -9.55
CA SER A 124 -20.87 1.75 -8.86
C SER A 124 -21.46 2.78 -9.85
N GLY A 125 -21.23 2.63 -11.15
CA GLY A 125 -21.79 3.50 -12.19
C GLY A 125 -20.94 4.73 -12.54
N MET A 126 -19.72 4.87 -12.00
CA MET A 126 -18.86 6.01 -12.30
C MET A 126 -18.18 5.90 -13.68
N VAL A 127 -17.87 7.04 -14.29
CA VAL A 127 -16.94 7.13 -15.40
C VAL A 127 -15.52 7.06 -14.83
N VAL A 128 -14.75 6.03 -15.22
CA VAL A 128 -13.40 5.81 -14.68
C VAL A 128 -12.35 6.03 -15.76
N THR A 129 -11.31 6.77 -15.40
CA THR A 129 -10.13 7.01 -16.24
C THR A 129 -8.88 6.57 -15.48
N ILE A 130 -8.06 5.70 -16.08
CA ILE A 130 -6.73 5.33 -15.54
C ILE A 130 -5.67 6.12 -16.29
N VAL A 131 -4.81 6.80 -15.55
CA VAL A 131 -3.57 7.43 -16.06
C VAL A 131 -2.39 6.58 -15.59
N GLN A 132 -1.60 6.07 -16.53
CA GLN A 132 -0.48 5.18 -16.25
C GLN A 132 0.79 5.67 -16.94
N ARG A 133 1.87 5.86 -16.17
CA ARG A 133 3.16 6.34 -16.68
C ARG A 133 3.83 5.36 -17.67
N PRO A 134 3.93 4.06 -17.39
CA PRO A 134 4.29 3.08 -18.41
C PRO A 134 3.26 3.02 -19.55
N LYS A 135 3.69 2.50 -20.70
CA LYS A 135 2.81 2.32 -21.88
C LYS A 135 1.84 1.14 -21.75
N GLN A 136 1.80 0.48 -20.60
CA GLN A 136 0.92 -0.65 -20.31
C GLN A 136 0.43 -0.63 -18.86
N LEU A 137 -0.71 -1.27 -18.62
CA LEU A 137 -1.18 -1.67 -17.30
C LEU A 137 -0.37 -2.88 -16.83
N MET A 138 -0.38 -3.17 -15.53
CA MET A 138 0.29 -4.33 -14.94
C MET A 138 1.72 -4.51 -15.46
N ASN A 139 2.55 -3.54 -15.19
CA ASN A 139 3.94 -3.46 -15.68
C ASN A 139 4.80 -4.73 -15.46
N PRO A 140 4.56 -5.60 -14.45
CA PRO A 140 5.26 -6.87 -14.32
C PRO A 140 4.92 -7.93 -15.39
N PHE A 141 3.86 -7.74 -16.17
CA PHE A 141 3.47 -8.67 -17.23
C PHE A 141 4.15 -8.32 -18.55
N ASP A 142 4.32 -9.33 -19.40
CA ASP A 142 4.75 -9.11 -20.78
C ASP A 142 3.68 -8.33 -21.56
N PRO A 143 4.06 -7.51 -22.56
CA PRO A 143 3.14 -6.61 -23.26
C PRO A 143 1.96 -7.32 -23.95
N ASP A 144 2.17 -8.51 -24.46
CA ASP A 144 1.11 -9.34 -25.05
C ASP A 144 0.07 -9.77 -24.02
N MET A 145 0.51 -10.20 -22.83
CA MET A 145 -0.37 -10.53 -21.71
C MET A 145 -1.08 -9.29 -21.14
N ALA A 146 -0.40 -8.17 -21.02
CA ALA A 146 -1.00 -6.91 -20.60
C ALA A 146 -2.10 -6.44 -21.58
N SER A 147 -2.03 -6.81 -22.85
CA SER A 147 -3.02 -6.45 -23.87
C SER A 147 -4.43 -7.00 -23.56
N PHE A 148 -4.54 -8.17 -22.93
CA PHE A 148 -5.82 -8.73 -22.50
C PHE A 148 -6.46 -7.86 -21.43
N ILE A 149 -5.66 -7.37 -20.47
CA ILE A 149 -6.13 -6.46 -19.43
C ILE A 149 -6.58 -5.13 -20.03
N HIS A 150 -5.81 -4.58 -21.00
CA HIS A 150 -6.21 -3.36 -21.70
C HIS A 150 -7.58 -3.52 -22.39
N ASN A 151 -7.79 -4.64 -23.07
CA ASN A 151 -9.04 -4.92 -23.76
C ASN A 151 -10.21 -5.07 -22.78
N GLU A 152 -10.02 -5.82 -21.71
CA GLU A 152 -11.02 -5.99 -20.66
C GLU A 152 -11.43 -4.64 -20.05
N MET A 153 -10.46 -3.80 -19.67
CA MET A 153 -10.73 -2.48 -19.13
C MET A 153 -11.52 -1.60 -20.12
N ARG A 154 -11.14 -1.58 -21.40
CA ARG A 154 -11.84 -0.80 -22.41
C ARG A 154 -13.27 -1.30 -22.69
N GLN A 155 -13.48 -2.62 -22.74
CA GLN A 155 -14.80 -3.24 -22.92
C GLN A 155 -15.73 -2.89 -21.77
N ASN A 156 -15.20 -2.77 -20.56
CA ASN A 156 -15.95 -2.31 -19.38
C ASN A 156 -16.02 -0.77 -19.26
N GLY A 157 -15.65 -0.02 -20.30
CA GLY A 157 -15.81 1.42 -20.39
C GLY A 157 -14.83 2.24 -19.55
N VAL A 158 -13.67 1.64 -19.17
CA VAL A 158 -12.57 2.37 -18.52
C VAL A 158 -11.74 3.08 -19.60
N LYS A 159 -11.52 4.39 -19.44
CA LYS A 159 -10.62 5.16 -20.29
C LYS A 159 -9.18 4.97 -19.86
N LEU A 160 -8.27 4.69 -20.81
CA LEU A 160 -6.85 4.44 -20.53
C LEU A 160 -5.97 5.53 -21.17
N TYR A 161 -5.22 6.23 -20.32
CA TYR A 161 -4.15 7.18 -20.70
C TYR A 161 -2.80 6.50 -20.35
N LEU A 162 -2.30 5.66 -21.27
CA LEU A 162 -1.04 4.93 -21.12
C LEU A 162 0.13 5.74 -21.66
N GLY A 163 1.29 5.71 -20.99
CA GLY A 163 2.44 6.54 -21.33
C GLY A 163 2.30 7.98 -20.83
N HIS A 164 1.31 8.27 -19.98
CA HIS A 164 1.03 9.61 -19.46
C HIS A 164 1.38 9.72 -17.98
N THR A 165 1.82 10.89 -17.56
CA THR A 165 2.20 11.17 -16.17
C THR A 165 1.38 12.32 -15.64
N VAL A 166 0.80 12.18 -14.46
CA VAL A 166 0.17 13.28 -13.73
C VAL A 166 1.26 14.26 -13.29
N GLU A 167 1.10 15.52 -13.63
CA GLU A 167 2.00 16.61 -13.26
C GLU A 167 1.48 17.44 -12.09
N LYS A 168 0.18 17.69 -12.07
CA LYS A 168 -0.47 18.54 -11.07
C LYS A 168 -1.91 18.13 -10.88
N VAL A 169 -2.43 18.38 -9.69
CA VAL A 169 -3.86 18.23 -9.35
C VAL A 169 -4.34 19.55 -8.78
N GLU A 170 -5.42 20.09 -9.32
CA GLU A 170 -6.01 21.36 -8.89
C GLU A 170 -7.49 21.17 -8.60
N GLU A 171 -7.93 21.60 -7.43
CA GLU A 171 -9.35 21.66 -7.10
C GLU A 171 -9.97 22.94 -7.66
N ASN A 172 -11.14 22.81 -8.25
CA ASN A 172 -12.04 23.92 -8.52
C ASN A 172 -13.36 23.72 -7.74
N GLU A 173 -14.29 24.65 -7.86
CA GLU A 173 -15.53 24.64 -7.07
C GLU A 173 -16.33 23.34 -7.19
N GLN A 174 -16.33 22.68 -8.35
CA GLN A 174 -17.18 21.53 -8.64
C GLN A 174 -16.42 20.24 -8.91
N SER A 175 -15.16 20.30 -9.36
CA SER A 175 -14.38 19.14 -9.80
C SER A 175 -12.90 19.27 -9.46
N ILE A 176 -12.15 18.27 -9.84
CA ILE A 176 -10.68 18.27 -9.80
C ILE A 176 -10.17 18.26 -11.23
N ASN A 177 -9.23 19.14 -11.54
CA ASN A 177 -8.45 19.11 -12.76
C ASN A 177 -7.17 18.31 -12.52
N VAL A 178 -6.96 17.26 -13.27
CA VAL A 178 -5.73 16.47 -13.30
C VAL A 178 -4.97 16.84 -14.55
N LEU A 179 -3.90 17.61 -14.39
CA LEU A 179 -3.02 18.03 -15.50
C LEU A 179 -1.97 16.96 -15.76
N LEU A 180 -1.84 16.52 -16.99
CA LEU A 180 -0.82 15.59 -17.46
C LEU A 180 0.37 16.35 -18.05
N LYS A 181 1.56 15.73 -18.06
CA LYS A 181 2.79 16.37 -18.57
C LYS A 181 2.75 16.79 -20.04
N ASP A 182 1.87 16.22 -20.84
CA ASP A 182 1.66 16.59 -22.25
C ASP A 182 0.70 17.76 -22.45
N GLY A 183 0.23 18.37 -21.36
CA GLY A 183 -0.74 19.48 -21.36
C GLY A 183 -2.20 19.04 -21.35
N THR A 184 -2.50 17.75 -21.45
CA THR A 184 -3.88 17.23 -21.34
C THR A 184 -4.42 17.48 -19.94
N THR A 185 -5.65 18.00 -19.85
CA THR A 185 -6.37 18.17 -18.59
C THR A 185 -7.57 17.23 -18.53
N LEU A 186 -7.63 16.42 -17.48
CA LEU A 186 -8.75 15.52 -17.18
C LEU A 186 -9.55 16.11 -16.02
N GLN A 187 -10.88 16.13 -16.14
CA GLN A 187 -11.76 16.54 -15.06
C GLN A 187 -12.36 15.30 -14.39
N ALA A 188 -12.44 15.33 -13.06
CA ALA A 188 -13.06 14.29 -12.27
C ALA A 188 -13.64 14.85 -10.95
N ASP A 189 -14.58 14.10 -10.37
CA ASP A 189 -15.16 14.44 -9.06
C ASP A 189 -14.29 13.92 -7.92
N MET A 190 -13.46 12.91 -8.18
CA MET A 190 -12.48 12.37 -7.25
C MET A 190 -11.24 11.83 -7.96
N VAL A 191 -10.13 11.80 -7.22
CA VAL A 191 -8.86 11.25 -7.71
C VAL A 191 -8.32 10.25 -6.70
N VAL A 192 -7.81 9.11 -7.18
CA VAL A 192 -7.11 8.14 -6.32
C VAL A 192 -5.69 7.92 -6.85
N MET A 193 -4.71 8.13 -5.97
CA MET A 193 -3.30 7.90 -6.26
C MET A 193 -2.93 6.45 -5.92
N ALA A 194 -2.91 5.60 -6.94
CA ALA A 194 -2.53 4.18 -6.87
C ALA A 194 -1.11 3.95 -7.41
N LEU A 195 -0.16 4.80 -6.99
CA LEU A 195 1.21 4.87 -7.52
C LEU A 195 2.15 3.77 -6.99
N GLY A 196 1.60 2.75 -6.35
CA GLY A 196 2.32 1.69 -5.68
C GLY A 196 2.66 2.03 -4.23
N VAL A 197 3.56 1.25 -3.65
CA VAL A 197 3.91 1.33 -2.24
C VAL A 197 5.42 1.54 -2.04
N THR A 198 5.77 2.13 -0.90
CA THR A 198 7.14 2.31 -0.44
C THR A 198 7.29 1.60 0.90
N PRO A 199 8.33 0.79 1.11
CA PRO A 199 8.62 0.14 2.39
C PRO A 199 8.57 1.11 3.57
N ASP A 200 7.94 0.71 4.68
CA ASP A 200 7.93 1.52 5.89
C ASP A 200 9.07 1.12 6.83
N THR A 201 10.24 1.68 6.58
CA THR A 201 11.50 1.27 7.20
C THR A 201 12.10 2.31 8.13
N LYS A 202 11.30 3.27 8.60
CA LYS A 202 11.78 4.32 9.50
C LYS A 202 12.42 3.75 10.76
N LEU A 203 11.77 2.77 11.41
CA LEU A 203 12.29 2.11 12.61
C LEU A 203 13.58 1.34 12.32
N ALA A 204 13.61 0.58 11.23
CA ALA A 204 14.75 -0.20 10.80
C ALA A 204 15.97 0.72 10.54
N LYS A 205 15.76 1.82 9.83
CA LYS A 205 16.79 2.84 9.55
C LYS A 205 17.33 3.47 10.84
N ALA A 206 16.44 3.83 11.76
CA ALA A 206 16.82 4.43 13.05
C ALA A 206 17.57 3.46 13.95
N ALA A 207 17.32 2.16 13.82
CA ALA A 207 18.02 1.09 14.53
C ALA A 207 19.35 0.68 13.88
N GLY A 208 19.75 1.32 12.78
CA GLY A 208 21.02 1.04 12.09
C GLY A 208 21.00 -0.18 11.17
N LEU A 209 19.81 -0.69 10.79
CA LEU A 209 19.68 -1.79 9.84
C LEU A 209 20.09 -1.35 8.43
N GLU A 210 20.76 -2.24 7.70
CA GLU A 210 21.13 -2.00 6.31
C GLU A 210 19.91 -1.96 5.39
N LEU A 211 19.88 -1.00 4.47
CA LEU A 211 18.78 -0.80 3.54
C LEU A 211 19.26 -0.92 2.10
N GLY A 212 18.41 -1.49 1.25
CA GLY A 212 18.62 -1.70 -0.17
C GLY A 212 17.75 -0.83 -1.07
N ILE A 213 17.22 -1.41 -2.15
CA ILE A 213 16.40 -0.72 -3.15
C ILE A 213 15.16 -0.09 -2.49
N LYS A 214 14.87 1.18 -2.84
CA LYS A 214 13.76 1.96 -2.25
C LYS A 214 13.73 1.97 -0.72
N GLU A 215 14.89 1.93 -0.08
CA GLU A 215 15.05 1.87 1.36
C GLU A 215 14.44 0.60 2.01
N SER A 216 14.28 -0.50 1.29
CA SER A 216 13.86 -1.79 1.85
C SER A 216 14.92 -2.39 2.76
N ILE A 217 14.49 -3.20 3.73
CA ILE A 217 15.40 -3.88 4.65
C ILE A 217 16.13 -5.01 3.92
N LEU A 218 17.46 -5.08 4.05
CA LEU A 218 18.26 -6.18 3.56
C LEU A 218 18.17 -7.37 4.52
N VAL A 219 17.94 -8.55 3.97
CA VAL A 219 17.86 -9.80 4.70
C VAL A 219 18.57 -10.90 3.93
N ASP A 220 19.02 -11.93 4.64
CA ASP A 220 19.56 -13.14 4.06
C ASP A 220 18.44 -14.13 3.63
N GLU A 221 18.82 -15.35 3.26
CA GLU A 221 17.88 -16.41 2.87
C GLU A 221 17.01 -16.93 4.02
N HIS A 222 17.39 -16.68 5.26
CA HIS A 222 16.65 -16.98 6.48
C HIS A 222 15.83 -15.79 7.01
N MET A 223 15.74 -14.71 6.24
CA MET A 223 15.09 -13.44 6.61
C MET A 223 15.78 -12.72 7.77
N GLU A 224 17.02 -13.10 8.15
CA GLU A 224 17.79 -12.41 9.17
C GLU A 224 18.47 -11.16 8.58
N THR A 225 18.51 -10.08 9.36
CA THR A 225 19.19 -8.84 8.98
C THR A 225 20.69 -8.92 9.33
N ALA A 226 21.46 -7.89 8.98
CA ALA A 226 22.85 -7.80 9.40
C ALA A 226 23.06 -7.70 10.93
N ILE A 227 21.99 -7.40 11.69
CA ILE A 227 22.02 -7.40 13.17
C ILE A 227 21.45 -8.73 13.66
N PRO A 228 22.25 -9.53 14.39
CA PRO A 228 21.82 -10.84 14.89
C PRO A 228 20.53 -10.81 15.70
N ASP A 229 19.73 -11.87 15.55
CA ASP A 229 18.41 -12.02 16.21
C ASP A 229 17.35 -10.99 15.80
N ILE A 230 17.61 -10.21 14.73
CA ILE A 230 16.61 -9.33 14.12
C ILE A 230 16.32 -9.81 12.70
N TYR A 231 15.08 -10.18 12.47
CA TYR A 231 14.53 -10.65 11.19
C TYR A 231 13.61 -9.61 10.60
N ALA A 232 13.42 -9.61 9.28
CA ALA A 232 12.43 -8.77 8.64
C ALA A 232 11.70 -9.53 7.53
N VAL A 233 10.39 -9.26 7.37
CA VAL A 233 9.52 -9.98 6.43
C VAL A 233 8.47 -9.07 5.80
N GLY A 234 7.86 -9.54 4.72
CA GLY A 234 6.74 -8.88 4.05
C GLY A 234 7.15 -7.75 3.10
N ASP A 235 6.28 -6.75 2.96
CA ASP A 235 6.44 -5.69 1.96
C ASP A 235 7.63 -4.76 2.20
N ALA A 236 8.26 -4.85 3.37
CA ALA A 236 9.39 -4.00 3.76
C ALA A 236 10.75 -4.53 3.34
N VAL A 237 10.85 -5.78 2.85
CA VAL A 237 12.13 -6.44 2.59
C VAL A 237 12.48 -6.51 1.12
N GLN A 238 13.80 -6.50 0.83
CA GLN A 238 14.38 -6.85 -0.45
C GLN A 238 14.69 -8.34 -0.48
N VAL A 239 14.34 -8.99 -1.59
CA VAL A 239 14.64 -10.42 -1.80
C VAL A 239 15.26 -10.65 -3.16
N LYS A 240 15.95 -11.79 -3.32
CA LYS A 240 16.41 -12.27 -4.63
C LYS A 240 15.27 -12.95 -5.38
N HIS A 241 15.02 -12.52 -6.60
CA HIS A 241 14.04 -13.20 -7.48
C HIS A 241 14.63 -14.54 -7.93
N SER A 242 13.96 -15.64 -7.61
CA SER A 242 14.49 -17.00 -7.80
C SER A 242 14.82 -17.37 -9.25
N VAL A 243 14.16 -16.75 -10.23
CA VAL A 243 14.38 -17.03 -11.67
C VAL A 243 15.45 -16.12 -12.26
N THR A 244 15.40 -14.81 -11.95
CA THR A 244 16.28 -13.81 -12.58
C THR A 244 17.52 -13.49 -11.78
N GLY A 245 17.57 -13.85 -10.49
CA GLY A 245 18.64 -13.47 -9.55
C GLY A 245 18.63 -11.98 -9.18
N ALA A 246 17.72 -11.19 -9.72
CA ALA A 246 17.65 -9.76 -9.46
C ALA A 246 17.15 -9.44 -8.05
N ASP A 247 17.59 -8.33 -7.48
CA ASP A 247 17.04 -7.78 -6.25
C ASP A 247 15.69 -7.14 -6.54
N VAL A 248 14.67 -7.57 -5.80
CA VAL A 248 13.28 -7.14 -6.04
C VAL A 248 12.54 -6.88 -4.73
N LEU A 249 11.46 -6.09 -4.85
CA LEU A 249 10.42 -5.94 -3.84
C LEU A 249 9.17 -6.66 -4.34
N ILE A 250 8.65 -7.59 -3.56
CA ILE A 250 7.45 -8.35 -3.90
C ILE A 250 6.39 -8.13 -2.81
N SER A 251 5.67 -7.03 -2.93
CA SER A 251 4.63 -6.62 -1.97
C SER A 251 3.32 -7.41 -2.21
N LEU A 252 3.37 -8.72 -1.92
CA LEU A 252 2.27 -9.66 -2.09
C LEU A 252 2.13 -10.57 -0.86
N ALA A 253 0.89 -10.94 -0.53
CA ALA A 253 0.57 -11.75 0.65
C ALA A 253 1.21 -13.16 0.62
N GLY A 254 1.30 -13.80 -0.55
CA GLY A 254 1.91 -15.13 -0.70
C GLY A 254 3.38 -15.16 -0.28
N PRO A 255 4.25 -14.33 -0.86
CA PRO A 255 5.63 -14.16 -0.41
C PRO A 255 5.75 -13.79 1.06
N ALA A 256 5.01 -12.80 1.55
CA ALA A 256 5.03 -12.38 2.95
C ALA A 256 4.72 -13.54 3.91
N ASN A 257 3.72 -14.38 3.58
CA ASN A 257 3.36 -15.55 4.37
C ASN A 257 4.48 -16.60 4.40
N ARG A 258 5.17 -16.83 3.27
CA ARG A 258 6.33 -17.75 3.22
C ARG A 258 7.50 -17.22 4.03
N GLN A 259 7.82 -15.93 3.88
CA GLN A 259 8.88 -15.27 4.64
C GLN A 259 8.66 -15.38 6.14
N GLY A 260 7.41 -15.11 6.62
CA GLY A 260 7.08 -15.26 8.04
C GLY A 260 7.14 -16.71 8.58
N ARG A 261 7.24 -17.72 7.71
CA ARG A 261 7.48 -19.11 8.11
C ARG A 261 8.95 -19.50 8.09
N ILE A 262 9.77 -18.75 7.36
CA ILE A 262 11.21 -18.97 7.26
C ILE A 262 11.90 -18.31 8.47
N ALA A 263 11.49 -17.07 8.79
CA ALA A 263 11.96 -16.34 9.97
C ALA A 263 11.57 -17.04 11.29
#